data_5ec9cb322a46fe03d21f034e01c1da7a
#
_entry.id   5ec9cb322a46fe03d21f034e01c1da7a
#
_cell.length_a   1.000
_cell.length_b   1.000
_cell.length_c   1.000
_cell.angle_alpha   90.00
_cell.angle_beta   90.00
_cell.angle_gamma   90.00
#
_symmetry.space_group_name_H-M   'P 1'
#
loop_
_entity.id
_entity.type
_entity.pdbx_description
1 polymer ?
#
loop_
_entity_poly.entity_id
_entity_poly.type
_entity_poly.pdbx_seq_one_letter_code
_entity_poly.pdbx_strand_id
1 'polypeptide(L)'
;MADKEATVFILDLGSSMGDCNSGRSESDLDWGMRYVWDKITDIVAASRKTLCVGVVALRTDGTNNKLQDDEGYEHISVLQDLGPMTMSSLRSLQDSIKPSDTSAGDAISAIVVAVDLIDTFTKKLKWIRKIVLVTDGQGAMDADDVDDISRKMNDSNIELVVLYDWS
;
A
#
# COMPACT_ATOMS: atom_id res chain seq x y z
N MET A 1 -17.90 15.86 15.19
CA MET A 1 -17.89 15.33 13.82
C MET A 1 -16.70 14.42 13.63
N ALA A 2 -16.93 13.22 13.08
CA ALA A 2 -15.85 12.29 12.84
C ALA A 2 -14.94 12.77 11.69
N ASP A 3 -13.63 12.60 11.86
CA ASP A 3 -12.67 12.99 10.85
C ASP A 3 -12.78 12.08 9.61
N LYS A 4 -12.46 12.65 8.45
CA LYS A 4 -12.32 11.90 7.21
C LYS A 4 -10.91 11.36 7.12
N GLU A 5 -10.77 10.06 6.87
CA GLU A 5 -9.47 9.40 6.77
C GLU A 5 -9.32 8.72 5.41
N ALA A 6 -8.18 8.94 4.78
CA ALA A 6 -7.78 8.29 3.54
C ALA A 6 -6.47 7.54 3.81
N THR A 7 -6.52 6.21 3.79
CA THR A 7 -5.37 5.35 4.04
C THR A 7 -5.09 4.50 2.81
N VAL A 8 -3.86 4.54 2.31
CA VAL A 8 -3.41 3.65 1.25
C VAL A 8 -2.41 2.65 1.84
N PHE A 9 -2.72 1.38 1.72
CA PHE A 9 -1.80 0.30 2.04
C PHE A 9 -0.98 -0.05 0.81
N ILE A 10 0.34 -0.03 0.95
CA ILE A 10 1.26 -0.54 -0.06
C ILE A 10 1.75 -1.90 0.42
N LEU A 11 1.42 -2.94 -0.32
CA LEU A 11 1.70 -4.32 0.05
C LEU A 11 2.78 -4.87 -0.88
N ASP A 12 3.94 -5.19 -0.31
CA ASP A 12 5.00 -5.85 -1.05
C ASP A 12 4.61 -7.32 -1.28
N LEU A 13 4.36 -7.67 -2.53
CA LEU A 13 4.00 -9.03 -2.92
C LEU A 13 5.16 -9.74 -3.65
N GLY A 14 6.37 -9.22 -3.54
CA GLY A 14 7.54 -9.84 -4.15
C GLY A 14 7.73 -11.28 -3.69
N SER A 15 8.45 -12.05 -4.49
CA SER A 15 8.64 -13.51 -4.25
C SER A 15 9.21 -13.81 -2.86
N SER A 16 10.08 -12.93 -2.32
CA SER A 16 10.66 -13.10 -0.98
C SER A 16 9.61 -13.01 0.15
N MET A 17 8.49 -12.35 -0.09
CA MET A 17 7.41 -12.24 0.90
C MET A 17 6.69 -13.58 1.16
N GLY A 18 6.89 -14.56 0.29
CA GLY A 18 6.43 -15.93 0.51
C GLY A 18 7.31 -16.74 1.44
N ASP A 19 8.48 -16.24 1.81
CA ASP A 19 9.43 -16.94 2.68
C ASP A 19 8.98 -16.88 4.13
N CYS A 20 9.37 -17.91 4.91
CA CYS A 20 9.14 -17.96 6.35
C CYS A 20 10.45 -17.63 7.06
N ASN A 21 10.49 -16.51 7.76
CA ASN A 21 11.70 -16.03 8.44
C ASN A 21 11.48 -15.95 9.96
N SER A 22 12.54 -15.68 10.69
CA SER A 22 12.50 -15.49 12.15
C SER A 22 11.89 -16.68 12.91
N GLY A 23 12.02 -17.89 12.38
CA GLY A 23 11.50 -19.11 13.02
C GLY A 23 9.97 -19.25 12.94
N ARG A 24 9.30 -18.41 12.17
CA ARG A 24 7.85 -18.49 11.99
C ARG A 24 7.47 -19.59 11.00
N SER A 25 6.30 -20.19 11.20
CA SER A 25 5.71 -21.12 10.25
C SER A 25 4.88 -20.42 9.17
N GLU A 26 4.57 -19.14 9.35
CA GLU A 26 3.86 -18.32 8.36
C GLU A 26 4.83 -17.51 7.52
N SER A 27 4.40 -17.13 6.31
CA SER A 27 5.20 -16.28 5.43
C SER A 27 5.30 -14.86 5.97
N ASP A 28 6.31 -14.12 5.49
CA ASP A 28 6.45 -12.69 5.82
C ASP A 28 5.21 -11.92 5.41
N LEU A 29 4.59 -12.27 4.27
CA LEU A 29 3.37 -11.65 3.81
C LEU A 29 2.21 -11.90 4.79
N ASP A 30 1.98 -13.15 5.20
CA ASP A 30 0.89 -13.47 6.11
C ASP A 30 1.09 -12.77 7.45
N TRP A 31 2.32 -12.69 7.93
CA TRP A 31 2.64 -12.00 9.16
C TRP A 31 2.32 -10.51 9.07
N GLY A 32 2.76 -9.84 7.98
CA GLY A 32 2.49 -8.41 7.77
C GLY A 32 1.00 -8.12 7.56
N MET A 33 0.29 -9.04 6.92
CA MET A 33 -1.14 -8.87 6.64
C MET A 33 -2.03 -8.97 7.87
N ARG A 34 -1.54 -9.49 9.00
CA ARG A 34 -2.33 -9.50 10.25
C ARG A 34 -2.80 -8.10 10.63
N TYR A 35 -1.88 -7.14 10.63
CA TYR A 35 -2.21 -5.75 10.93
C TYR A 35 -3.18 -5.17 9.89
N VAL A 36 -2.91 -5.42 8.61
CA VAL A 36 -3.70 -4.86 7.50
C VAL A 36 -5.13 -5.40 7.54
N TRP A 37 -5.30 -6.71 7.70
CA TRP A 37 -6.64 -7.31 7.77
C TRP A 37 -7.43 -6.82 8.97
N ASP A 38 -6.81 -6.70 10.14
CA ASP A 38 -7.47 -6.16 11.33
C ASP A 38 -7.97 -4.74 11.07
N LYS A 39 -7.11 -3.89 10.48
CA LYS A 39 -7.44 -2.51 10.18
C LYS A 39 -8.58 -2.39 9.17
N ILE A 40 -8.51 -3.11 8.06
CA ILE A 40 -9.53 -3.09 7.00
C ILE A 40 -10.84 -3.67 7.52
N THR A 41 -10.79 -4.76 8.29
CA THR A 41 -11.99 -5.38 8.88
C THR A 41 -12.71 -4.40 9.81
N ASP A 42 -11.97 -3.69 10.65
CA ASP A 42 -12.54 -2.66 11.53
C ASP A 42 -13.22 -1.53 10.73
N ILE A 43 -12.58 -1.10 9.63
CA ILE A 43 -13.12 -0.06 8.75
C ILE A 43 -14.41 -0.52 8.08
N VAL A 44 -14.45 -1.75 7.57
CA VAL A 44 -15.64 -2.33 6.95
C VAL A 44 -16.77 -2.46 7.97
N ALA A 45 -16.44 -2.93 9.19
CA ALA A 45 -17.43 -3.10 10.27
C ALA A 45 -18.03 -1.76 10.70
N ALA A 46 -17.23 -0.69 10.71
CA ALA A 46 -17.70 0.64 11.06
C ALA A 46 -18.69 1.22 10.05
N SER A 47 -18.68 0.75 8.81
CA SER A 47 -19.55 1.17 7.70
C SER A 47 -19.62 2.69 7.50
N ARG A 48 -18.53 3.40 7.78
CA ARG A 48 -18.47 4.86 7.66
C ARG A 48 -17.87 5.25 6.30
N LYS A 49 -18.61 6.06 5.54
CA LYS A 49 -18.16 6.58 4.23
C LYS A 49 -16.96 7.52 4.34
N THR A 50 -16.64 7.97 5.54
CA THR A 50 -15.51 8.87 5.81
C THR A 50 -14.22 8.11 6.12
N LEU A 51 -14.26 6.79 6.20
CA LEU A 51 -13.08 5.93 6.36
C LEU A 51 -12.80 5.24 5.03
N CYS A 52 -11.86 5.80 4.26
CA CYS A 52 -11.56 5.34 2.90
C CYS A 52 -10.23 4.59 2.86
N VAL A 53 -10.18 3.55 2.04
CA VAL A 53 -9.00 2.69 1.90
C VAL A 53 -8.69 2.50 0.43
N GLY A 54 -7.41 2.60 0.09
CA GLY A 54 -6.87 2.17 -1.17
C GLY A 54 -5.79 1.12 -0.93
N VAL A 55 -5.53 0.26 -1.91
CA VAL A 55 -4.49 -0.77 -1.82
C VAL A 55 -3.66 -0.77 -3.09
N VAL A 56 -2.36 -0.62 -2.93
CA VAL A 56 -1.36 -0.68 -3.99
C VAL A 56 -0.48 -1.90 -3.73
N ALA A 57 -0.34 -2.76 -4.72
CA ALA A 57 0.57 -3.90 -4.64
C ALA A 57 1.90 -3.55 -5.31
N LEU A 58 2.99 -3.83 -4.61
CA LEU A 58 4.36 -3.63 -5.07
C LEU A 58 4.97 -4.98 -5.44
N ARG A 59 5.78 -5.00 -6.50
CA ARG A 59 6.42 -6.22 -7.02
C ARG A 59 5.42 -7.27 -7.47
N THR A 60 4.44 -6.82 -8.26
CA THR A 60 3.47 -7.68 -8.92
C THR A 60 4.03 -8.17 -10.26
N ASP A 61 3.53 -9.29 -10.75
CA ASP A 61 3.95 -9.81 -12.06
C ASP A 61 3.52 -8.88 -13.21
N GLY A 62 2.34 -8.27 -13.10
CA GLY A 62 1.86 -7.28 -14.05
C GLY A 62 2.00 -5.85 -13.54
N THR A 63 1.48 -4.91 -14.33
CA THR A 63 1.49 -3.47 -14.01
C THR A 63 0.09 -2.91 -14.25
N ASN A 64 -0.45 -2.19 -13.27
CA ASN A 64 -1.76 -1.55 -13.40
C ASN A 64 -1.85 -0.32 -12.49
N ASN A 65 -1.40 0.82 -12.99
CA ASN A 65 -1.50 2.09 -12.26
C ASN A 65 -1.55 3.25 -13.25
N LYS A 66 -1.93 4.43 -12.78
CA LYS A 66 -2.09 5.61 -13.66
C LYS A 66 -0.77 6.14 -14.22
N LEU A 67 0.36 5.78 -13.62
CA LEU A 67 1.70 6.20 -14.03
C LEU A 67 2.42 5.12 -14.84
N GLN A 68 1.71 4.08 -15.26
CA GLN A 68 2.30 2.90 -15.90
C GLN A 68 3.01 3.20 -17.23
N ASP A 69 2.64 4.29 -17.90
CA ASP A 69 3.27 4.71 -19.15
C ASP A 69 4.56 5.49 -18.93
N ASP A 70 4.83 5.90 -17.69
CA ASP A 70 6.06 6.55 -17.30
C ASP A 70 7.11 5.51 -16.91
N GLU A 71 8.37 5.83 -17.14
CA GLU A 71 9.49 4.94 -16.77
C GLU A 71 9.58 4.81 -15.24
N GLY A 72 9.79 3.59 -14.75
CA GLY A 72 10.05 3.33 -13.34
C GLY A 72 8.83 2.88 -12.52
N TYR A 73 7.67 2.77 -13.14
CA TYR A 73 6.43 2.37 -12.43
C TYR A 73 5.95 0.97 -12.78
N GLU A 74 6.81 0.14 -13.34
CA GLU A 74 6.53 -1.26 -13.64
C GLU A 74 6.40 -2.09 -12.36
N HIS A 75 5.63 -3.16 -12.43
CA HIS A 75 5.40 -4.09 -11.31
C HIS A 75 4.72 -3.45 -10.10
N ILE A 76 3.88 -2.45 -10.37
CA ILE A 76 3.05 -1.79 -9.36
C ILE A 76 1.60 -1.83 -9.85
N SER A 77 0.70 -2.39 -9.03
CA SER A 77 -0.70 -2.56 -9.41
C SER A 77 -1.62 -2.02 -8.32
N VAL A 78 -2.57 -1.17 -8.71
CA VAL A 78 -3.62 -0.71 -7.81
C VAL A 78 -4.68 -1.81 -7.73
N LEU A 79 -4.79 -2.45 -6.58
CA LEU A 79 -5.74 -3.53 -6.34
C LEU A 79 -7.10 -3.00 -5.87
N GLN A 80 -7.11 -1.86 -5.20
CA GLN A 80 -8.30 -1.22 -4.68
C GLN A 80 -8.15 0.30 -4.83
N ASP A 81 -9.02 0.92 -5.60
CA ASP A 81 -9.07 2.38 -5.69
C ASP A 81 -9.47 2.98 -4.33
N LEU A 82 -8.91 4.15 -4.02
CA LEU A 82 -9.18 4.82 -2.76
C LEU A 82 -10.66 5.21 -2.66
N GLY A 83 -11.33 4.70 -1.66
CA GLY A 83 -12.75 4.94 -1.42
C GLY A 83 -13.27 4.10 -0.26
N PRO A 84 -14.58 4.17 0.03
CA PRO A 84 -15.19 3.32 1.06
C PRO A 84 -15.06 1.83 0.72
N MET A 85 -14.75 1.00 1.72
CA MET A 85 -14.62 -0.45 1.56
C MET A 85 -15.94 -1.15 1.88
N THR A 86 -16.28 -2.15 1.07
CA THR A 86 -17.42 -3.06 1.31
C THR A 86 -16.93 -4.48 1.60
N MET A 87 -17.80 -5.33 2.09
CA MET A 87 -17.47 -6.76 2.26
C MET A 87 -17.10 -7.42 0.94
N SER A 88 -17.74 -7.03 -0.15
CA SER A 88 -17.41 -7.52 -1.49
C SER A 88 -15.98 -7.12 -1.90
N SER A 89 -15.62 -5.85 -1.67
CA SER A 89 -14.27 -5.35 -1.91
C SER A 89 -13.23 -6.11 -1.07
N LEU A 90 -13.53 -6.36 0.20
CA LEU A 90 -12.64 -7.09 1.09
C LEU A 90 -12.39 -8.52 0.59
N ARG A 91 -13.43 -9.22 0.16
CA ARG A 91 -13.30 -10.59 -0.38
C ARG A 91 -12.48 -10.62 -1.64
N SER A 92 -12.71 -9.69 -2.58
CA SER A 92 -11.92 -9.59 -3.80
C SER A 92 -10.45 -9.32 -3.49
N LEU A 93 -10.19 -8.47 -2.51
CA LEU A 93 -8.83 -8.15 -2.07
C LEU A 93 -8.14 -9.37 -1.47
N GLN A 94 -8.82 -10.13 -0.62
CA GLN A 94 -8.26 -11.35 -0.03
C GLN A 94 -7.83 -12.37 -1.07
N ASP A 95 -8.59 -12.49 -2.16
CA ASP A 95 -8.27 -13.41 -3.26
C ASP A 95 -7.05 -12.93 -4.06
N SER A 96 -6.75 -11.64 -4.05
CA SER A 96 -5.67 -11.04 -4.83
C SER A 96 -4.33 -10.98 -4.09
N ILE A 97 -4.33 -11.07 -2.76
CA ILE A 97 -3.11 -10.92 -1.94
C ILE A 97 -2.38 -12.25 -1.81
N LYS A 98 -1.34 -12.41 -2.62
CA LYS A 98 -0.47 -13.60 -2.59
C LYS A 98 0.89 -13.24 -3.20
N PRO A 99 1.98 -13.93 -2.81
CA PRO A 99 3.29 -13.63 -3.38
C PRO A 99 3.31 -13.81 -4.89
N SER A 100 4.01 -12.91 -5.58
CA SER A 100 4.26 -13.00 -7.02
C SER A 100 5.50 -13.85 -7.31
N ASP A 101 5.79 -14.06 -8.59
CA ASP A 101 7.00 -14.75 -9.03
C ASP A 101 8.18 -13.79 -9.27
N THR A 102 7.97 -12.49 -9.16
CA THR A 102 8.99 -11.48 -9.42
C THR A 102 9.54 -10.85 -8.14
N SER A 103 10.78 -10.37 -8.21
CA SER A 103 11.37 -9.48 -7.20
C SER A 103 11.53 -8.05 -7.73
N ALA A 104 11.09 -7.79 -8.96
CA ALA A 104 11.21 -6.50 -9.61
C ALA A 104 10.12 -5.54 -9.15
N GLY A 105 10.48 -4.27 -9.03
CA GLY A 105 9.59 -3.19 -8.62
C GLY A 105 10.25 -2.33 -7.55
N ASP A 106 10.04 -1.03 -7.64
CA ASP A 106 10.66 -0.05 -6.74
C ASP A 106 9.68 0.45 -5.69
N ALA A 107 10.05 0.34 -4.41
CA ALA A 107 9.20 0.75 -3.29
C ALA A 107 8.93 2.26 -3.29
N ILE A 108 9.91 3.08 -3.68
CA ILE A 108 9.74 4.53 -3.74
C ILE A 108 8.73 4.91 -4.82
N SER A 109 8.78 4.24 -5.99
CA SER A 109 7.79 4.44 -7.05
C SER A 109 6.37 4.06 -6.59
N ALA A 110 6.23 3.01 -5.78
CA ALA A 110 4.94 2.65 -5.20
C ALA A 110 4.41 3.73 -4.25
N ILE A 111 5.30 4.37 -3.48
CA ILE A 111 4.93 5.51 -2.63
C ILE A 111 4.43 6.68 -3.48
N VAL A 112 5.07 6.95 -4.62
CA VAL A 112 4.60 8.00 -5.55
C VAL A 112 3.18 7.69 -6.06
N VAL A 113 2.91 6.45 -6.44
CA VAL A 113 1.57 6.02 -6.86
C VAL A 113 0.55 6.25 -5.73
N ALA A 114 0.89 5.89 -4.50
CA ALA A 114 0.02 6.07 -3.35
C ALA A 114 -0.25 7.56 -3.05
N VAL A 115 0.78 8.40 -3.12
CA VAL A 115 0.65 9.86 -2.95
C VAL A 115 -0.30 10.43 -4.01
N ASP A 116 -0.15 10.01 -5.26
CA ASP A 116 -1.02 10.44 -6.34
C ASP A 116 -2.49 10.04 -6.10
N LEU A 117 -2.73 8.82 -5.63
CA LEU A 117 -4.09 8.37 -5.27
C LEU A 117 -4.70 9.26 -4.19
N ILE A 118 -3.93 9.56 -3.14
CA ILE A 118 -4.40 10.38 -2.02
C ILE A 118 -4.68 11.81 -2.48
N ASP A 119 -3.75 12.43 -3.20
CA ASP A 119 -3.91 13.81 -3.66
C ASP A 119 -5.10 13.95 -4.60
N THR A 120 -5.27 13.01 -5.52
CA THR A 120 -6.38 13.02 -6.47
C THR A 120 -7.73 12.85 -5.77
N PHE A 121 -7.80 11.98 -4.77
CA PHE A 121 -9.03 11.68 -4.03
C PHE A 121 -9.41 12.78 -3.05
N THR A 122 -8.46 13.26 -2.25
CA THR A 122 -8.71 14.24 -1.18
C THR A 122 -8.63 15.68 -1.65
N LYS A 123 -7.95 15.93 -2.76
CA LYS A 123 -7.68 17.27 -3.29
C LYS A 123 -7.08 18.16 -2.18
N LYS A 124 -7.59 19.39 -2.02
CA LYS A 124 -7.17 20.31 -0.96
C LYS A 124 -8.10 20.28 0.25
N LEU A 125 -8.98 19.30 0.33
CA LEU A 125 -9.93 19.16 1.42
C LEU A 125 -9.22 18.63 2.68
N LYS A 126 -9.86 18.85 3.82
CA LYS A 126 -9.32 18.42 5.11
C LYS A 126 -9.55 16.92 5.31
N TRP A 127 -8.48 16.14 5.20
CA TRP A 127 -8.47 14.70 5.42
C TRP A 127 -7.26 14.33 6.27
N ILE A 128 -7.40 13.30 7.08
CA ILE A 128 -6.24 12.59 7.63
C ILE A 128 -5.73 11.68 6.52
N ARG A 129 -4.46 11.81 6.16
CA ARG A 129 -3.84 11.11 5.04
C ARG A 129 -2.72 10.22 5.53
N LYS A 130 -2.80 8.94 5.20
CA LYS A 130 -1.84 7.96 5.69
C LYS A 130 -1.48 6.96 4.61
N ILE A 131 -0.19 6.61 4.55
CA ILE A 131 0.33 5.50 3.77
C ILE A 131 0.94 4.48 4.73
N VAL A 132 0.58 3.21 4.57
CA VAL A 132 1.14 2.09 5.33
C VAL A 132 1.83 1.17 4.35
N LEU A 133 3.16 1.04 4.45
CA LEU A 133 3.97 0.17 3.62
C LEU A 133 4.31 -1.10 4.38
N VAL A 134 3.95 -2.26 3.82
CA VAL A 134 4.27 -3.58 4.37
C VAL A 134 5.30 -4.24 3.45
N THR A 135 6.52 -4.49 3.95
CA THR A 135 7.62 -5.03 3.15
C THR A 135 8.60 -5.81 4.02
N ASP A 136 9.37 -6.72 3.41
CA ASP A 136 10.52 -7.37 4.05
C ASP A 136 11.83 -6.63 3.80
N GLY A 137 11.80 -5.56 3.02
CA GLY A 137 12.97 -4.74 2.72
C GLY A 137 13.96 -5.36 1.75
N GLN A 138 13.62 -6.49 1.11
CA GLN A 138 14.57 -7.23 0.24
C GLN A 138 14.65 -6.67 -1.18
N GLY A 139 13.70 -5.86 -1.59
CA GLY A 139 13.62 -5.38 -2.96
C GLY A 139 14.28 -4.02 -3.17
N ALA A 140 14.24 -3.56 -4.43
CA ALA A 140 14.81 -2.27 -4.82
C ALA A 140 14.11 -1.09 -4.18
N MET A 141 14.90 -0.09 -3.83
CA MET A 141 14.47 1.22 -3.34
C MET A 141 15.34 2.28 -3.98
N ASP A 142 14.81 2.98 -4.98
CA ASP A 142 15.55 4.06 -5.62
C ASP A 142 15.50 5.30 -4.72
N ALA A 143 16.66 5.70 -4.19
CA ALA A 143 16.78 6.81 -3.26
C ALA A 143 16.93 8.17 -3.93
N ASP A 144 17.03 8.24 -5.26
CA ASP A 144 17.33 9.49 -5.97
C ASP A 144 16.25 10.54 -5.75
N ASP A 145 14.99 10.13 -5.66
CA ASP A 145 13.84 11.03 -5.53
C ASP A 145 13.30 11.15 -4.09
N VAL A 146 13.98 10.57 -3.10
CA VAL A 146 13.48 10.53 -1.71
C VAL A 146 13.22 11.92 -1.14
N ASP A 147 14.11 12.87 -1.39
CA ASP A 147 13.96 14.24 -0.88
C ASP A 147 12.71 14.93 -1.46
N ASP A 148 12.48 14.77 -2.75
CA ASP A 148 11.31 15.37 -3.42
C ASP A 148 10.01 14.72 -2.92
N ILE A 149 10.00 13.42 -2.74
CA ILE A 149 8.85 12.67 -2.23
C ILE A 149 8.57 13.07 -0.78
N SER A 150 9.59 13.15 0.06
CA SER A 150 9.46 13.57 1.46
C SER A 150 8.86 14.98 1.55
N ARG A 151 9.34 15.88 0.71
CA ARG A 151 8.82 17.25 0.65
C ARG A 151 7.36 17.26 0.22
N LYS A 152 7.00 16.49 -0.80
CA LYS A 152 5.63 16.38 -1.29
C LYS A 152 4.70 15.82 -0.20
N MET A 153 5.13 14.79 0.52
CA MET A 153 4.35 14.19 1.61
C MET A 153 4.15 15.19 2.76
N ASN A 154 5.18 15.94 3.12
CA ASN A 154 5.08 16.98 4.15
C ASN A 154 4.12 18.09 3.73
N ASP A 155 4.20 18.55 2.49
CA ASP A 155 3.33 19.59 1.95
C ASP A 155 1.86 19.14 1.92
N SER A 156 1.61 17.86 1.67
CA SER A 156 0.28 17.28 1.62
C SER A 156 -0.19 16.71 2.96
N ASN A 157 0.61 16.81 4.01
CA ASN A 157 0.32 16.25 5.34
C ASN A 157 0.03 14.74 5.28
N ILE A 158 0.86 13.98 4.60
CA ILE A 158 0.74 12.53 4.51
C ILE A 158 1.69 11.87 5.49
N GLU A 159 1.15 11.05 6.39
CA GLU A 159 1.94 10.23 7.33
C GLU A 159 2.33 8.91 6.66
N LEU A 160 3.59 8.52 6.80
CA LEU A 160 4.08 7.21 6.33
C LEU A 160 4.40 6.32 7.53
N VAL A 161 3.80 5.13 7.53
CA VAL A 161 4.10 4.06 8.50
C VAL A 161 4.69 2.88 7.73
N VAL A 162 5.82 2.37 8.17
CA VAL A 162 6.45 1.20 7.55
C VAL A 162 6.40 0.03 8.51
N LEU A 163 5.76 -1.06 8.08
CA LEU A 163 5.75 -2.34 8.78
C LEU A 163 6.82 -3.22 8.15
N TYR A 164 7.87 -3.48 8.91
CA TYR A 164 9.09 -4.10 8.43
C TYR A 164 9.47 -5.30 9.30
N ASP A 165 9.87 -6.38 8.65
CA ASP A 165 10.37 -7.56 9.34
C ASP A 165 11.88 -7.47 9.51
N TRP A 166 12.32 -7.54 10.77
CA TRP A 166 13.72 -7.43 11.18
C TRP A 166 14.44 -8.78 11.27
N SER A 167 14.01 -9.75 10.54
CA SER A 167 14.62 -11.09 10.61
C SER A 167 16.06 -11.19 10.09
#